data_901f645d15293d48312275144b8f00ec
#
_entry.id   901f645d15293d48312275144b8f00ec
#
_cell.length_a   1.000
_cell.length_b   1.000
_cell.length_c   1.000
_cell.angle_alpha   90.00
_cell.angle_beta   90.00
_cell.angle_gamma   90.00
#
_symmetry.space_group_name_H-M   'P 1'
#
loop_
_entity.id
_entity.type
_entity.pdbx_description
1 polymer ?
#
loop_
_entity_poly.entity_id
_entity_poly.type
_entity_poly.pdbx_seq_one_letter_code
_entity_poly.pdbx_strand_id
1 'polypeptide(L)'
;MIFTEITDDLTGAADSGSYFTARGRRLKICVSGDCDLSREDGQLLSVNLSSRNTPKDTARSLHRSLCEKLPHHGNTIFMKKIGTGFRGNDAYELEGLLQAWPDYLVFIIDNAPDLGTFTLYGHQYCEGQILPKSVYAKDPIFPPKESFIPDILGHDTNIPIGLVDIDAVKGGSLVEKTRAEIKRGCRILVFDAITRADTLHIIESLQPLYPKVFWTGSLGMADGLAQYLLSLIHI
;
A
#
# COMPACT_ATOMS: atom_id res chain seq x y z
N MET A 1 13.82 11.74 7.79
CA MET A 1 12.60 10.92 7.62
C MET A 1 13.01 9.48 7.35
N ILE A 2 12.29 8.53 7.94
CA ILE A 2 12.58 7.11 7.90
C ILE A 2 11.50 6.44 7.04
N PHE A 3 11.84 5.40 6.30
CA PHE A 3 10.89 4.63 5.50
C PHE A 3 10.99 3.15 5.87
N THR A 4 9.85 2.50 6.02
CA THR A 4 9.73 1.07 6.25
C THR A 4 8.66 0.49 5.35
N GLU A 5 9.05 -0.50 4.56
CA GLU A 5 8.15 -1.28 3.74
C GLU A 5 7.91 -2.65 4.35
N ILE A 6 6.67 -3.13 4.27
CA ILE A 6 6.24 -4.47 4.66
C ILE A 6 5.70 -5.16 3.42
N THR A 7 6.27 -6.30 3.04
CA THR A 7 5.90 -7.02 1.81
C THR A 7 5.39 -8.42 2.09
N ASP A 8 4.51 -8.90 1.22
CA ASP A 8 3.94 -10.24 1.25
C ASP A 8 4.79 -11.27 0.51
N ASP A 9 5.71 -10.81 -0.38
CA ASP A 9 6.67 -11.65 -1.06
C ASP A 9 8.02 -10.95 -1.31
N LEU A 10 9.08 -11.76 -1.51
CA LEU A 10 10.43 -11.25 -1.70
C LEU A 10 10.63 -10.54 -3.04
N THR A 11 9.95 -10.99 -4.10
CA THR A 11 10.00 -10.35 -5.41
C THR A 11 9.43 -8.93 -5.32
N GLY A 12 8.29 -8.77 -4.63
CA GLY A 12 7.70 -7.47 -4.35
C GLY A 12 8.64 -6.52 -3.59
N ALA A 13 9.39 -7.04 -2.61
CA ALA A 13 10.38 -6.26 -1.87
C ALA A 13 11.52 -5.77 -2.79
N ALA A 14 12.01 -6.62 -3.69
CA ALA A 14 13.07 -6.26 -4.63
C ALA A 14 12.58 -5.28 -5.69
N ASP A 15 11.41 -5.52 -6.26
CA ASP A 15 10.81 -4.70 -7.31
C ASP A 15 10.50 -3.28 -6.81
N SER A 16 9.80 -3.16 -5.69
CA SER A 16 9.52 -1.85 -5.08
C SER A 16 10.80 -1.15 -4.62
N GLY A 17 11.73 -1.91 -4.04
CA GLY A 17 13.05 -1.42 -3.62
C GLY A 17 13.86 -0.79 -4.74
N SER A 18 13.67 -1.27 -5.99
CA SER A 18 14.37 -0.74 -7.16
C SER A 18 14.07 0.75 -7.41
N TYR A 19 12.87 1.22 -7.13
CA TYR A 19 12.48 2.63 -7.29
C TYR A 19 13.25 3.54 -6.32
N PHE A 20 13.52 3.07 -5.10
CA PHE A 20 14.29 3.82 -4.11
C PHE A 20 15.79 3.80 -4.44
N THR A 21 16.33 2.65 -4.83
CA THR A 21 17.76 2.53 -5.18
C THR A 21 18.12 3.27 -6.46
N ALA A 22 17.22 3.27 -7.46
CA ALA A 22 17.39 4.09 -8.67
C ALA A 22 17.48 5.60 -8.39
N ARG A 23 16.99 6.04 -7.21
CA ARG A 23 17.07 7.42 -6.71
C ARG A 23 18.19 7.61 -5.68
N GLY A 24 19.16 6.72 -5.63
CA GLY A 24 20.34 6.83 -4.77
C GLY A 24 20.07 6.52 -3.29
N ARG A 25 18.92 5.92 -2.94
CA ARG A 25 18.61 5.54 -1.56
C ARG A 25 19.04 4.10 -1.29
N ARG A 26 19.77 3.87 -0.20
CA ARG A 26 20.13 2.51 0.22
C ARG A 26 18.92 1.85 0.87
N LEU A 27 18.58 0.65 0.41
CA LEU A 27 17.51 -0.17 0.97
C LEU A 27 18.09 -1.47 1.54
N LYS A 28 17.79 -1.75 2.79
CA LYS A 28 18.03 -3.06 3.42
C LYS A 28 16.79 -3.92 3.23
N ILE A 29 16.93 -5.07 2.60
CA ILE A 29 15.83 -6.03 2.47
C ILE A 29 16.05 -7.14 3.51
N CYS A 30 15.11 -7.24 4.42
CA CYS A 30 14.98 -8.36 5.33
C CYS A 30 14.20 -9.48 4.64
N VAL A 31 14.87 -10.60 4.38
CA VAL A 31 14.31 -11.73 3.62
C VAL A 31 13.24 -12.49 4.44
N SER A 32 13.29 -12.38 5.75
CA SER A 32 12.29 -12.97 6.68
C SER A 32 11.95 -12.00 7.81
N GLY A 33 10.77 -12.17 8.41
CA GLY A 33 10.31 -11.33 9.53
C GLY A 33 11.14 -11.42 10.82
N ASP A 34 12.07 -12.36 10.92
CA ASP A 34 12.96 -12.54 12.08
C ASP A 34 14.35 -11.91 11.88
N CYS A 35 14.51 -11.08 10.88
CA CYS A 35 15.77 -10.38 10.65
C CYS A 35 16.00 -9.28 11.68
N ASP A 36 17.27 -8.85 11.79
CA ASP A 36 17.62 -7.63 12.52
C ASP A 36 17.00 -6.41 11.84
N LEU A 37 16.09 -5.74 12.54
CA LEU A 37 15.38 -4.55 12.07
C LEU A 37 16.20 -3.26 12.21
N SER A 38 17.42 -3.33 12.76
CA SER A 38 18.33 -2.18 12.82
C SER A 38 18.70 -1.70 11.41
N ARG A 39 19.00 -0.43 11.30
CA ARG A 39 19.43 0.21 10.04
C ARG A 39 20.46 1.30 10.31
N GLU A 40 21.30 1.55 9.33
CA GLU A 40 22.21 2.69 9.32
C GLU A 40 21.45 4.00 9.04
N ASP A 41 22.05 5.13 9.38
CA ASP A 41 21.47 6.44 9.07
C ASP A 41 21.17 6.58 7.57
N GLY A 42 19.98 7.04 7.27
CA GLY A 42 19.49 7.23 5.91
C GLY A 42 19.19 5.94 5.14
N GLN A 43 19.38 4.76 5.75
CA GLN A 43 19.03 3.49 5.15
C GLN A 43 17.52 3.24 5.28
N LEU A 44 16.90 2.87 4.18
CA LEU A 44 15.51 2.43 4.14
C LEU A 44 15.43 0.94 4.51
N LEU A 45 14.26 0.49 4.97
CA LEU A 45 14.04 -0.90 5.38
C LEU A 45 12.85 -1.48 4.62
N SER A 46 13.01 -2.66 4.05
CA SER A 46 11.94 -3.50 3.52
C SER A 46 11.94 -4.84 4.23
N VAL A 47 10.81 -5.27 4.76
CA VAL A 47 10.67 -6.54 5.49
C VAL A 47 9.72 -7.46 4.74
N ASN A 48 10.25 -8.58 4.23
CA ASN A 48 9.44 -9.60 3.60
C ASN A 48 8.91 -10.57 4.65
N LEU A 49 7.59 -10.76 4.67
CA LEU A 49 6.91 -11.71 5.57
C LEU A 49 6.57 -13.03 4.90
N SER A 50 6.72 -13.14 3.57
CA SER A 50 6.35 -14.32 2.77
C SER A 50 4.92 -14.80 3.06
N SER A 51 4.00 -13.87 3.28
CA SER A 51 2.64 -14.12 3.78
C SER A 51 1.62 -14.40 2.69
N ARG A 52 1.93 -14.13 1.41
CA ARG A 52 0.98 -14.21 0.29
C ARG A 52 0.22 -15.53 0.24
N ASN A 53 0.90 -16.65 0.43
CA ASN A 53 0.36 -18.00 0.30
C ASN A 53 0.19 -18.71 1.66
N THR A 54 0.32 -18.00 2.77
CA THR A 54 0.10 -18.59 4.11
C THR A 54 -1.40 -18.64 4.43
N PRO A 55 -1.81 -19.43 5.43
CA PRO A 55 -3.17 -19.34 5.96
C PRO A 55 -3.48 -17.91 6.41
N LYS A 56 -4.73 -17.48 6.20
CA LYS A 56 -5.19 -16.10 6.42
C LYS A 56 -4.86 -15.58 7.83
N ASP A 57 -5.14 -16.37 8.88
CA ASP A 57 -4.84 -15.99 10.26
C ASP A 57 -3.34 -15.91 10.55
N THR A 58 -2.54 -16.71 9.85
CA THR A 58 -1.08 -16.62 9.90
C THR A 58 -0.61 -15.31 9.29
N ALA A 59 -1.13 -14.93 8.11
CA ALA A 59 -0.80 -13.66 7.47
C ALA A 59 -1.11 -12.47 8.38
N ARG A 60 -2.29 -12.46 9.01
CA ARG A 60 -2.69 -11.44 10.00
C ARG A 60 -1.70 -11.38 11.17
N SER A 61 -1.40 -12.52 11.76
CA SER A 61 -0.53 -12.61 12.93
C SER A 61 0.90 -12.15 12.64
N LEU A 62 1.45 -12.50 11.46
CA LEU A 62 2.78 -12.06 11.04
C LEU A 62 2.87 -10.53 10.93
N HIS A 63 1.88 -9.89 10.31
CA HIS A 63 1.84 -8.43 10.17
C HIS A 63 1.69 -7.73 11.51
N ARG A 64 0.80 -8.23 12.37
CA ARG A 64 0.65 -7.72 13.73
C ARG A 64 1.95 -7.84 14.52
N SER A 65 2.56 -9.02 14.56
CA SER A 65 3.79 -9.27 15.33
C SER A 65 4.98 -8.46 14.82
N LEU A 66 5.06 -8.20 13.50
CA LEU A 66 6.08 -7.31 12.96
C LEU A 66 5.90 -5.87 13.45
N CYS A 67 4.67 -5.32 13.37
CA CYS A 67 4.39 -3.97 13.84
C CYS A 67 4.71 -3.79 15.32
N GLU A 68 4.43 -4.79 16.16
CA GLU A 68 4.77 -4.75 17.59
C GLU A 68 6.29 -4.66 17.86
N LYS A 69 7.12 -5.10 16.90
CA LYS A 69 8.60 -5.03 16.98
C LYS A 69 9.18 -3.78 16.30
N LEU A 70 8.44 -3.15 15.38
CA LEU A 70 8.95 -2.01 14.62
C LEU A 70 9.05 -0.76 15.52
N PRO A 71 10.15 0.00 15.39
CA PRO A 71 10.29 1.25 16.13
C PRO A 71 9.20 2.26 15.71
N HIS A 72 8.45 2.75 16.66
CA HIS A 72 7.37 3.72 16.48
C HIS A 72 7.92 5.14 16.52
N HIS A 73 8.53 5.59 15.44
CA HIS A 73 9.04 6.97 15.34
C HIS A 73 8.09 7.83 14.52
N GLY A 74 7.67 8.99 15.06
CA GLY A 74 6.69 9.90 14.45
C GLY A 74 7.05 10.44 13.05
N ASN A 75 8.27 10.20 12.57
CA ASN A 75 8.76 10.61 11.25
C ASN A 75 8.95 9.43 10.29
N THR A 76 8.34 8.27 10.56
CA THR A 76 8.43 7.10 9.68
C THR A 76 7.27 7.06 8.72
N ILE A 77 7.57 6.92 7.43
CA ILE A 77 6.59 6.57 6.40
C ILE A 77 6.55 5.06 6.31
N PHE A 78 5.35 4.49 6.43
CA PHE A 78 5.12 3.07 6.29
C PHE A 78 4.43 2.75 4.96
N MET A 79 4.96 1.76 4.25
CA MET A 79 4.35 1.19 3.07
C MET A 79 4.01 -0.27 3.31
N LYS A 80 2.79 -0.67 2.99
CA LYS A 80 2.41 -2.07 2.80
C LYS A 80 2.37 -2.37 1.31
N LYS A 81 3.34 -3.16 0.85
CA LYS A 81 3.37 -3.63 -0.53
C LYS A 81 2.42 -4.81 -0.68
N ILE A 82 1.53 -4.73 -1.65
CA ILE A 82 0.59 -5.79 -2.02
C ILE A 82 0.88 -6.32 -3.43
N GLY A 83 0.41 -7.52 -3.71
CA GLY A 83 0.44 -8.07 -5.06
C GLY A 83 -0.49 -7.29 -5.99
N THR A 84 -0.02 -6.86 -7.15
CA THR A 84 -0.87 -6.19 -8.15
C THR A 84 -2.12 -7.05 -8.41
N GLY A 85 -3.30 -6.42 -8.36
CA GLY A 85 -4.57 -7.12 -8.54
C GLY A 85 -5.05 -7.86 -7.30
N PHE A 86 -4.62 -7.47 -6.11
CA PHE A 86 -5.07 -8.03 -4.83
C PHE A 86 -4.91 -9.56 -4.75
N ARG A 87 -3.73 -10.04 -5.16
CA ARG A 87 -3.38 -11.46 -5.15
C ARG A 87 -2.67 -11.83 -3.86
N GLY A 88 -3.42 -12.17 -2.84
CA GLY A 88 -2.86 -12.56 -1.55
C GLY A 88 -3.87 -12.50 -0.40
N ASN A 89 -3.33 -12.32 0.78
CA ASN A 89 -4.10 -12.21 2.02
C ASN A 89 -4.32 -10.75 2.42
N ASP A 90 -4.47 -9.83 1.45
CA ASP A 90 -4.37 -8.38 1.66
C ASP A 90 -5.25 -7.88 2.81
N ALA A 91 -6.53 -8.25 2.86
CA ALA A 91 -7.43 -7.81 3.92
C ALA A 91 -6.97 -8.26 5.32
N TYR A 92 -6.53 -9.52 5.45
CA TYR A 92 -6.04 -10.08 6.72
C TYR A 92 -4.72 -9.43 7.15
N GLU A 93 -3.85 -9.13 6.20
CA GLU A 93 -2.59 -8.45 6.43
C GLU A 93 -2.83 -7.02 6.94
N LEU A 94 -3.75 -6.28 6.30
CA LEU A 94 -4.16 -4.95 6.74
C LEU A 94 -4.83 -4.97 8.12
N GLU A 95 -5.66 -5.97 8.41
CA GLU A 95 -6.21 -6.16 9.76
C GLU A 95 -5.11 -6.32 10.80
N GLY A 96 -4.08 -7.14 10.51
CA GLY A 96 -2.95 -7.34 11.42
C GLY A 96 -2.23 -6.04 11.74
N LEU A 97 -1.98 -5.19 10.73
CA LEU A 97 -1.38 -3.87 10.91
C LEU A 97 -2.25 -2.96 11.81
N LEU A 98 -3.55 -2.89 11.52
CA LEU A 98 -4.49 -2.05 12.26
C LEU A 98 -4.83 -2.56 13.65
N GLN A 99 -4.65 -3.85 13.93
CA GLN A 99 -4.73 -4.43 15.28
C GLN A 99 -3.53 -4.04 16.14
N ALA A 100 -2.33 -4.04 15.56
CA ALA A 100 -1.12 -3.61 16.25
C ALA A 100 -1.14 -2.09 16.53
N TRP A 101 -1.55 -1.30 15.52
CA TRP A 101 -1.58 0.17 15.61
C TRP A 101 -2.99 0.71 15.34
N PRO A 102 -3.86 0.71 16.39
CA PRO A 102 -5.27 1.05 16.23
C PRO A 102 -5.55 2.52 15.83
N ASP A 103 -4.60 3.40 15.99
CA ASP A 103 -4.68 4.81 15.63
C ASP A 103 -4.18 5.13 14.20
N TYR A 104 -3.74 4.10 13.47
CA TYR A 104 -3.34 4.24 12.08
C TYR A 104 -4.53 4.05 11.12
N LEU A 105 -4.38 4.64 9.93
CA LEU A 105 -5.25 4.44 8.77
C LEU A 105 -4.51 3.61 7.71
N VAL A 106 -5.25 3.09 6.77
CA VAL A 106 -4.71 2.46 5.55
C VAL A 106 -5.19 3.26 4.35
N PHE A 107 -4.26 3.75 3.54
CA PHE A 107 -4.54 4.44 2.28
C PHE A 107 -4.05 3.58 1.13
N ILE A 108 -4.98 3.13 0.29
CA ILE A 108 -4.71 2.20 -0.80
C ILE A 108 -4.71 2.94 -2.12
N ILE A 109 -3.60 2.88 -2.84
CA ILE A 109 -3.48 3.30 -4.25
C ILE A 109 -2.85 2.12 -4.99
N ASP A 110 -3.65 1.32 -5.70
CA ASP A 110 -3.08 0.25 -6.51
C ASP A 110 -3.08 0.65 -7.98
N ASN A 111 -1.95 1.19 -8.40
CA ASN A 111 -1.64 1.46 -9.79
C ASN A 111 -0.19 1.09 -10.11
N ALA A 112 0.06 0.81 -11.35
CA ALA A 112 1.38 0.65 -11.95
C ALA A 112 1.23 1.04 -13.44
N PRO A 113 1.21 2.34 -13.76
CA PRO A 113 0.87 2.81 -15.12
C PRO A 113 1.75 2.22 -16.20
N ASP A 114 3.03 1.94 -15.91
CA ASP A 114 3.95 1.30 -16.86
C ASP A 114 3.59 -0.16 -17.18
N LEU A 115 2.81 -0.79 -16.30
CA LEU A 115 2.27 -2.13 -16.49
C LEU A 115 0.79 -2.10 -16.90
N GLY A 116 0.29 -0.92 -17.29
CA GLY A 116 -1.10 -0.75 -17.70
C GLY A 116 -2.13 -0.92 -16.58
N THR A 117 -1.70 -0.86 -15.31
CA THR A 117 -2.58 -1.06 -14.15
C THR A 117 -2.95 0.26 -13.52
N PHE A 118 -4.24 0.47 -13.25
CA PHE A 118 -4.76 1.68 -12.61
C PHE A 118 -6.10 1.40 -11.89
N THR A 119 -6.49 2.31 -11.00
CA THR A 119 -7.78 2.28 -10.30
C THR A 119 -8.64 3.46 -10.76
N LEU A 120 -9.89 3.17 -11.14
CA LEU A 120 -10.87 4.17 -11.58
C LEU A 120 -12.27 3.82 -11.06
N TYR A 121 -12.91 4.76 -10.35
CA TYR A 121 -14.18 4.59 -9.64
C TYR A 121 -14.18 3.34 -8.73
N GLY A 122 -13.05 3.12 -8.03
CA GLY A 122 -12.83 1.98 -7.16
C GLY A 122 -12.58 0.66 -7.87
N HIS A 123 -12.65 0.61 -9.19
CA HIS A 123 -12.39 -0.60 -9.97
C HIS A 123 -10.93 -0.68 -10.42
N GLN A 124 -10.35 -1.87 -10.23
CA GLN A 124 -9.01 -2.19 -10.72
C GLN A 124 -9.05 -2.57 -12.19
N TYR A 125 -8.20 -1.93 -12.98
CA TYR A 125 -7.96 -2.23 -14.39
C TYR A 125 -6.53 -2.71 -14.62
N CYS A 126 -6.36 -3.59 -15.60
CA CYS A 126 -5.08 -4.01 -16.12
C CYS A 126 -5.16 -4.11 -17.65
N GLU A 127 -4.26 -3.41 -18.35
CA GLU A 127 -4.21 -3.35 -19.82
C GLU A 127 -5.59 -3.02 -20.45
N GLY A 128 -6.31 -2.06 -19.85
CA GLY A 128 -7.63 -1.62 -20.30
C GLY A 128 -8.79 -2.57 -20.01
N GLN A 129 -8.53 -3.70 -19.35
CA GLN A 129 -9.56 -4.65 -18.92
C GLN A 129 -9.78 -4.56 -17.41
N ILE A 130 -11.04 -4.74 -16.98
CA ILE A 130 -11.32 -4.92 -15.55
C ILE A 130 -10.65 -6.21 -15.04
N LEU A 131 -10.27 -6.22 -13.77
CA LEU A 131 -9.44 -7.25 -13.17
C LEU A 131 -9.89 -8.69 -13.49
N PRO A 132 -11.19 -9.09 -13.40
CA PRO A 132 -11.63 -10.46 -13.74
C PRO A 132 -11.53 -10.83 -15.22
N LYS A 133 -11.26 -9.87 -16.11
CA LYS A 133 -11.09 -10.10 -17.56
C LYS A 133 -9.65 -9.89 -18.01
N SER A 134 -8.76 -9.53 -17.09
CA SER A 134 -7.35 -9.26 -17.33
C SER A 134 -6.51 -10.55 -17.36
N VAL A 135 -5.21 -10.38 -17.56
CA VAL A 135 -4.24 -11.48 -17.45
C VAL A 135 -4.28 -12.16 -16.09
N TYR A 136 -4.65 -11.45 -15.04
CA TYR A 136 -4.78 -11.98 -13.67
C TYR A 136 -5.92 -12.98 -13.50
N ALA A 137 -6.91 -12.98 -14.40
CA ALA A 137 -7.99 -13.99 -14.38
C ALA A 137 -7.47 -15.45 -14.48
N LYS A 138 -6.24 -15.61 -14.96
CA LYS A 138 -5.56 -16.92 -15.11
C LYS A 138 -4.68 -17.29 -13.93
N ASP A 139 -4.66 -16.47 -12.86
CA ASP A 139 -3.88 -16.78 -11.65
C ASP A 139 -4.41 -18.10 -11.04
N PRO A 140 -3.54 -19.11 -10.82
CA PRO A 140 -3.99 -20.43 -10.38
C PRO A 140 -4.40 -20.47 -8.90
N ILE A 141 -3.99 -19.48 -8.11
CA ILE A 141 -4.21 -19.44 -6.65
C ILE A 141 -5.24 -18.37 -6.29
N PHE A 142 -5.10 -17.18 -6.86
CA PHE A 142 -5.92 -16.00 -6.55
C PHE A 142 -6.58 -15.43 -7.82
N PRO A 143 -7.39 -16.21 -8.56
CA PRO A 143 -8.11 -15.66 -9.71
C PRO A 143 -9.12 -14.61 -9.23
N PRO A 144 -9.02 -13.36 -9.69
CA PRO A 144 -9.92 -12.30 -9.26
C PRO A 144 -11.34 -12.58 -9.76
N LYS A 145 -12.30 -12.44 -8.86
CA LYS A 145 -13.74 -12.61 -9.17
C LYS A 145 -14.41 -11.26 -9.42
N GLU A 146 -13.85 -10.22 -8.88
CA GLU A 146 -14.38 -8.85 -8.87
C GLU A 146 -13.28 -7.86 -9.22
N SER A 147 -13.68 -6.62 -9.50
CA SER A 147 -12.77 -5.51 -9.79
C SER A 147 -12.93 -4.33 -8.84
N PHE A 148 -14.05 -4.24 -8.12
CA PHE A 148 -14.31 -3.18 -7.16
C PHE A 148 -13.54 -3.46 -5.87
N ILE A 149 -12.50 -2.68 -5.62
CA ILE A 149 -11.54 -2.93 -4.54
C ILE A 149 -12.20 -2.96 -3.16
N PRO A 150 -13.15 -2.05 -2.83
CA PRO A 150 -13.84 -2.14 -1.54
C PRO A 150 -14.56 -3.48 -1.32
N ASP A 151 -15.15 -4.08 -2.35
CA ASP A 151 -15.82 -5.38 -2.25
C ASP A 151 -14.79 -6.51 -2.14
N ILE A 152 -13.71 -6.48 -2.94
CA ILE A 152 -12.62 -7.46 -2.87
C ILE A 152 -12.10 -7.59 -1.43
N LEU A 153 -11.83 -6.47 -0.77
CA LEU A 153 -11.36 -6.47 0.61
C LEU A 153 -12.48 -6.77 1.60
N GLY A 154 -13.69 -6.25 1.36
CA GLY A 154 -14.86 -6.39 2.23
C GLY A 154 -15.36 -7.83 2.40
N HIS A 155 -15.01 -8.76 1.48
CA HIS A 155 -15.28 -10.17 1.67
C HIS A 155 -14.48 -10.80 2.83
N ASP A 156 -13.35 -10.25 3.16
CA ASP A 156 -12.39 -10.82 4.11
C ASP A 156 -12.15 -9.93 5.34
N THR A 157 -12.80 -8.75 5.45
CA THR A 157 -12.71 -7.88 6.63
C THR A 157 -14.02 -7.16 6.92
N ASN A 158 -14.26 -6.89 8.21
CA ASN A 158 -15.37 -6.04 8.67
C ASN A 158 -14.93 -4.58 8.92
N ILE A 159 -13.68 -4.23 8.64
CA ILE A 159 -13.19 -2.86 8.80
C ILE A 159 -13.88 -1.98 7.75
N PRO A 160 -14.50 -0.85 8.13
CA PRO A 160 -15.16 0.02 7.17
C PRO A 160 -14.17 0.57 6.13
N ILE A 161 -14.54 0.43 4.84
CA ILE A 161 -13.75 0.84 3.69
C ILE A 161 -14.43 2.02 3.01
N GLY A 162 -13.69 3.09 2.74
CA GLY A 162 -14.15 4.26 2.00
C GLY A 162 -13.52 4.34 0.61
N LEU A 163 -14.14 5.11 -0.27
CA LEU A 163 -13.65 5.40 -1.62
C LEU A 163 -13.49 6.90 -1.82
N VAL A 164 -12.33 7.30 -2.30
CA VAL A 164 -12.02 8.64 -2.81
C VAL A 164 -11.80 8.51 -4.31
N ASP A 165 -12.82 8.82 -5.07
CA ASP A 165 -12.87 8.61 -6.51
C ASP A 165 -12.02 9.63 -7.28
N ILE A 166 -11.86 9.39 -8.59
CA ILE A 166 -11.04 10.22 -9.48
C ILE A 166 -11.55 11.66 -9.58
N ASP A 167 -12.85 11.88 -9.42
CA ASP A 167 -13.44 13.21 -9.47
C ASP A 167 -12.99 14.03 -8.25
N ALA A 168 -12.92 13.41 -7.07
CA ALA A 168 -12.38 14.06 -5.88
C ALA A 168 -10.86 14.29 -6.00
N VAL A 169 -10.11 13.32 -6.54
CA VAL A 169 -8.66 13.42 -6.73
C VAL A 169 -8.29 14.56 -7.68
N LYS A 170 -8.98 14.68 -8.80
CA LYS A 170 -8.68 15.69 -9.84
C LYS A 170 -9.46 16.99 -9.68
N GLY A 171 -10.60 16.94 -9.01
CA GLY A 171 -11.52 18.09 -8.85
C GLY A 171 -11.21 19.01 -7.67
N GLY A 172 -10.11 18.79 -6.96
CA GLY A 172 -9.67 19.65 -5.85
C GLY A 172 -10.36 19.39 -4.50
N SER A 173 -11.17 18.32 -4.39
CA SER A 173 -11.86 17.94 -3.14
C SER A 173 -11.24 16.73 -2.42
N LEU A 174 -10.02 16.32 -2.81
CA LEU A 174 -9.31 15.17 -2.27
C LEU A 174 -9.27 15.15 -0.74
N VAL A 175 -8.78 16.23 -0.13
CA VAL A 175 -8.64 16.31 1.34
C VAL A 175 -9.99 16.31 2.04
N GLU A 176 -10.97 17.02 1.48
CA GLU A 176 -12.32 17.10 2.04
C GLU A 176 -13.01 15.73 1.99
N LYS A 177 -12.96 15.07 0.85
CA LYS A 177 -13.55 13.73 0.67
C LYS A 177 -12.87 12.70 1.58
N THR A 178 -11.54 12.72 1.67
CA THR A 178 -10.78 11.86 2.61
C THR A 178 -11.24 12.06 4.04
N ARG A 179 -11.37 13.31 4.48
CA ARG A 179 -11.85 13.64 5.82
C ARG A 179 -13.28 13.16 6.06
N ALA A 180 -14.15 13.30 5.06
CA ALA A 180 -15.53 12.84 5.16
C ALA A 180 -15.62 11.31 5.34
N GLU A 181 -14.85 10.53 4.59
CA GLU A 181 -14.82 9.08 4.72
C GLU A 181 -14.29 8.64 6.09
N ILE A 182 -13.22 9.27 6.60
CA ILE A 182 -12.69 9.01 7.94
C ILE A 182 -13.75 9.33 9.01
N LYS A 183 -14.48 10.46 8.87
CA LYS A 183 -15.56 10.85 9.80
C LYS A 183 -16.72 9.85 9.79
N ARG A 184 -16.96 9.15 8.66
CA ARG A 184 -17.93 8.04 8.56
C ARG A 184 -17.47 6.76 9.26
N GLY A 185 -16.24 6.74 9.79
CA GLY A 185 -15.66 5.58 10.48
C GLY A 185 -14.79 4.70 9.58
N CYS A 186 -14.54 5.08 8.32
CA CYS A 186 -13.67 4.30 7.45
C CYS A 186 -12.22 4.37 7.96
N ARG A 187 -11.59 3.23 8.05
CA ARG A 187 -10.18 3.09 8.44
C ARG A 187 -9.29 2.63 7.29
N ILE A 188 -9.87 2.06 6.26
CA ILE A 188 -9.24 1.73 4.99
C ILE A 188 -9.86 2.63 3.94
N LEU A 189 -9.06 3.39 3.22
CA LEU A 189 -9.52 4.25 2.14
C LEU A 189 -8.85 3.84 0.84
N VAL A 190 -9.66 3.58 -0.17
CA VAL A 190 -9.20 3.33 -1.55
C VAL A 190 -9.24 4.64 -2.32
N PHE A 191 -8.16 4.95 -3.01
CA PHE A 191 -8.04 6.14 -3.86
C PHE A 191 -7.91 5.73 -5.31
N ASP A 192 -8.66 6.38 -6.17
CA ASP A 192 -8.44 6.26 -7.60
C ASP A 192 -7.15 6.97 -8.00
N ALA A 193 -6.41 6.32 -8.89
CA ALA A 193 -5.22 6.90 -9.53
C ALA A 193 -5.00 6.23 -10.89
N ILE A 194 -4.95 7.03 -11.95
CA ILE A 194 -4.73 6.57 -13.32
C ILE A 194 -3.26 6.76 -13.69
N THR A 195 -2.66 7.83 -13.22
CA THR A 195 -1.30 8.24 -13.59
C THR A 195 -0.38 8.26 -12.37
N ARG A 196 0.94 8.28 -12.62
CA ARG A 196 1.93 8.52 -11.57
C ARG A 196 1.72 9.88 -10.88
N ALA A 197 1.29 10.88 -11.63
CA ALA A 197 1.02 12.21 -11.09
C ALA A 197 -0.16 12.18 -10.10
N ASP A 198 -1.19 11.38 -10.34
CA ASP A 198 -2.31 11.21 -9.42
C ASP A 198 -1.82 10.62 -8.08
N THR A 199 -0.99 9.56 -8.14
CA THR A 199 -0.41 8.94 -6.94
C THR A 199 0.43 9.95 -6.14
N LEU A 200 1.32 10.67 -6.82
CA LEU A 200 2.17 11.67 -6.16
C LEU A 200 1.33 12.78 -5.54
N HIS A 201 0.33 13.30 -6.27
CA HIS A 201 -0.58 14.32 -5.77
C HIS A 201 -1.31 13.89 -4.49
N ILE A 202 -1.79 12.65 -4.44
CA ILE A 202 -2.46 12.10 -3.26
C ILE A 202 -1.49 12.03 -2.08
N ILE A 203 -0.27 11.51 -2.30
CA ILE A 203 0.75 11.41 -1.24
C ILE A 203 1.14 12.78 -0.71
N GLU A 204 1.46 13.74 -1.59
CA GLU A 204 1.86 15.10 -1.20
C GLU A 204 0.76 15.85 -0.45
N SER A 205 -0.50 15.65 -0.83
CA SER A 205 -1.64 16.29 -0.20
C SER A 205 -1.98 15.69 1.18
N LEU A 206 -1.82 14.37 1.35
CA LEU A 206 -2.35 13.68 2.51
C LEU A 206 -1.29 13.30 3.55
N GLN A 207 -0.04 13.01 3.16
CA GLN A 207 1.01 12.61 4.12
C GLN A 207 1.25 13.66 5.21
N PRO A 208 1.27 14.98 4.95
CA PRO A 208 1.42 15.98 6.00
C PRO A 208 0.25 16.05 6.97
N LEU A 209 -0.95 15.68 6.52
CA LEU A 209 -2.18 15.73 7.30
C LEU A 209 -2.43 14.44 8.08
N TYR A 210 -1.95 13.31 7.56
CA TYR A 210 -2.15 11.97 8.12
C TYR A 210 -0.81 11.26 8.31
N PRO A 211 -0.01 11.61 9.34
CA PRO A 211 1.31 10.99 9.55
C PRO A 211 1.23 9.53 10.02
N LYS A 212 0.06 9.10 10.54
CA LYS A 212 -0.20 7.74 11.01
C LYS A 212 -0.98 6.95 9.95
N VAL A 213 -0.31 6.63 8.85
CA VAL A 213 -0.91 5.91 7.73
C VAL A 213 0.02 4.81 7.21
N PHE A 214 -0.57 3.68 6.85
CA PHE A 214 0.05 2.68 6.00
C PHE A 214 -0.32 2.97 4.54
N TRP A 215 0.61 3.51 3.77
CA TRP A 215 0.48 3.62 2.33
C TRP A 215 0.51 2.23 1.72
N THR A 216 -0.55 1.85 1.04
CA THR A 216 -0.72 0.49 0.55
C THR A 216 -0.89 0.50 -0.96
N GLY A 217 -0.20 -0.40 -1.63
CA GLY A 217 -0.30 -0.49 -3.08
C GLY A 217 0.81 -1.34 -3.71
N SER A 218 0.81 -1.36 -5.03
CA SER A 218 1.83 -2.06 -5.81
C SER A 218 2.98 -1.13 -6.23
N LEU A 219 3.55 -1.32 -7.40
CA LEU A 219 4.76 -0.63 -7.85
C LEU A 219 4.58 0.89 -8.00
N GLY A 220 3.38 1.36 -8.40
CA GLY A 220 3.13 2.80 -8.52
C GLY A 220 3.14 3.52 -7.17
N MET A 221 2.72 2.85 -6.09
CA MET A 221 2.85 3.37 -4.72
C MET A 221 4.33 3.49 -4.34
N ALA A 222 5.15 2.47 -4.61
CA ALA A 222 6.58 2.51 -4.34
C ALA A 222 7.28 3.65 -5.10
N ASP A 223 6.96 3.84 -6.38
CA ASP A 223 7.48 4.93 -7.20
C ASP A 223 7.07 6.31 -6.65
N GLY A 224 5.78 6.48 -6.32
CA GLY A 224 5.26 7.74 -5.75
C GLY A 224 5.93 8.09 -4.41
N LEU A 225 6.07 7.13 -3.49
CA LEU A 225 6.74 7.33 -2.22
C LEU A 225 8.24 7.59 -2.38
N ALA A 226 8.90 6.91 -3.33
CA ALA A 226 10.31 7.16 -3.62
C ALA A 226 10.53 8.58 -4.15
N GLN A 227 9.61 9.08 -5.00
CA GLN A 227 9.64 10.46 -5.49
C GLN A 227 9.34 11.47 -4.37
N TYR A 228 8.33 11.23 -3.55
CA TYR A 228 7.99 12.07 -2.41
C TYR A 228 9.15 12.20 -1.41
N LEU A 229 9.82 11.09 -1.08
CA LEU A 229 10.98 11.10 -0.18
C LEU A 229 12.17 11.91 -0.72
N LEU A 230 12.33 11.97 -2.05
CA LEU A 230 13.36 12.83 -2.65
C LEU A 230 13.04 14.32 -2.51
N SER A 231 11.77 14.70 -2.71
CA SER A 231 11.37 16.11 -2.62
C SER A 231 11.65 16.70 -1.24
N LEU A 232 11.60 15.87 -0.19
CA LEU A 232 11.86 16.29 1.20
C LEU A 232 13.36 16.53 1.54
N ILE A 233 14.28 16.09 0.69
CA ILE A 233 15.72 16.25 0.92
C ILE A 233 16.23 17.56 0.29
N HIS A 234 15.47 18.10 -0.65
CA HIS A 234 15.85 19.32 -1.38
C HIS A 234 15.26 20.60 -0.78
N ILE A 235 14.65 20.52 0.38
CA ILE A 235 14.16 21.63 1.20
C ILE A 235 15.10 21.84 2.40
#